data_b351fbaad0d31dfc1ff1140f0b9bb9db
#
_entry.id   b351fbaad0d31dfc1ff1140f0b9bb9db
#
_cell.length_a   1.000
_cell.length_b   1.000
_cell.length_c   1.000
_cell.angle_alpha   90.00
_cell.angle_beta   90.00
_cell.angle_gamma   90.00
#
_symmetry.space_group_name_H-M   'P 1'
#
loop_
_entity.id
_entity.type
_entity.pdbx_description
1 polymer ?
#
loop_
_entity_poly.entity_id
_entity_poly.type
_entity_poly.pdbx_seq_one_letter_code
_entity_poly.pdbx_strand_id
1 'polypeptide(L)'
;GVRIALEIPTYPYDAEFAQSPAVRKLKLRIDRMFRCRMARYIDRIVTFSDDTEIFGRPTIRISNGIDFRSIPLKTQVHGDHHNLRLLAVANIHFWHGLDRVIEGLRDYYAAPHQCIVRLRIAGDGVETLIAEYRRMIDAYSLAEYAEVIGPRSGAALDAEFEWCDMGIASLGRHRNGITGIKTLKNREY
;
A
#
# COMPACT_ATOMS: atom_id res chain seq x y z
N GLY A 1 7.87 -35.85 -15.19
CA GLY A 1 8.24 -35.28 -13.90
C GLY A 1 7.26 -34.17 -13.49
N VAL A 2 7.22 -33.85 -12.22
CA VAL A 2 6.42 -32.72 -11.71
C VAL A 2 7.13 -31.40 -12.06
N ARG A 3 6.39 -30.42 -12.61
CA ARG A 3 6.90 -29.07 -12.82
C ARG A 3 6.58 -28.20 -11.58
N ILE A 4 7.56 -27.42 -11.16
CA ILE A 4 7.43 -26.56 -9.96
C ILE A 4 7.54 -25.09 -10.38
N ALA A 5 6.50 -24.33 -10.06
CA ALA A 5 6.51 -22.87 -10.16
C ALA A 5 6.49 -22.28 -8.74
N LEU A 6 7.35 -21.29 -8.50
CA LEU A 6 7.39 -20.53 -7.24
C LEU A 6 6.88 -19.13 -7.48
N GLU A 7 5.94 -18.68 -6.68
CA GLU A 7 5.47 -17.27 -6.72
C GLU A 7 6.30 -16.41 -5.78
N ILE A 8 6.89 -15.34 -6.33
CA ILE A 8 7.58 -14.26 -5.60
C ILE A 8 6.95 -12.93 -6.02
N PRO A 9 5.86 -12.51 -5.36
CA PRO A 9 5.09 -11.35 -5.79
C PRO A 9 5.89 -10.04 -5.74
N THR A 10 6.74 -9.89 -4.72
CA THR A 10 7.59 -8.70 -4.52
C THR A 10 9.04 -9.10 -4.63
N TYR A 11 9.76 -8.46 -5.58
CA TYR A 11 11.20 -8.65 -5.73
C TYR A 11 11.85 -7.30 -6.09
N PRO A 12 12.99 -6.94 -5.48
CA PRO A 12 13.65 -7.60 -4.36
C PRO A 12 12.89 -7.43 -3.04
N TYR A 13 12.81 -8.47 -2.22
CA TYR A 13 12.09 -8.45 -0.94
C TYR A 13 12.99 -8.25 0.29
N ASP A 14 14.29 -8.28 0.11
CA ASP A 14 15.27 -8.21 1.21
C ASP A 14 15.12 -6.94 2.06
N ALA A 15 14.80 -5.80 1.44
CA ALA A 15 14.64 -4.53 2.12
C ALA A 15 13.40 -4.47 3.03
N GLU A 16 12.36 -5.25 2.74
CA GLU A 16 11.15 -5.32 3.56
C GLU A 16 11.42 -5.87 4.97
N PHE A 17 12.50 -6.65 5.11
CA PHE A 17 12.89 -7.26 6.38
C PHE A 17 13.93 -6.46 7.17
N ALA A 18 14.44 -5.36 6.62
CA ALA A 18 15.52 -4.57 7.26
C ALA A 18 15.12 -4.05 8.64
N GLN A 19 13.86 -3.63 8.82
CA GLN A 19 13.31 -3.12 10.09
C GLN A 19 12.51 -4.17 10.86
N SER A 20 12.57 -5.45 10.48
CA SER A 20 11.79 -6.51 11.10
C SER A 20 12.42 -7.01 12.42
N PRO A 21 11.64 -7.65 13.31
CA PRO A 21 12.14 -8.32 14.51
C PRO A 21 13.23 -9.34 14.22
N ALA A 22 14.07 -9.63 15.22
CA ALA A 22 15.26 -10.50 15.09
C ALA A 22 14.94 -11.87 14.44
N VAL A 23 13.80 -12.47 14.78
CA VAL A 23 13.35 -13.76 14.21
C VAL A 23 13.17 -13.67 12.69
N ARG A 24 12.59 -12.57 12.17
CA ARG A 24 12.41 -12.38 10.74
C ARG A 24 13.74 -12.13 10.04
N LYS A 25 14.65 -11.39 10.67
CA LYS A 25 16.02 -11.19 10.15
C LYS A 25 16.80 -12.51 10.08
N LEU A 26 16.62 -13.39 11.06
CA LEU A 26 17.22 -14.74 11.02
C LEU A 26 16.65 -15.57 9.86
N LYS A 27 15.32 -15.55 9.67
CA LYS A 27 14.69 -16.23 8.53
C LYS A 27 15.24 -15.73 7.18
N LEU A 28 15.38 -14.41 7.01
CA LEU A 28 15.97 -13.84 5.80
C LEU A 28 17.44 -14.29 5.60
N ARG A 29 18.21 -14.39 6.69
CA ARG A 29 19.60 -14.88 6.61
C ARG A 29 19.67 -16.33 6.13
N ILE A 30 18.79 -17.18 6.64
CA ILE A 30 18.66 -18.57 6.21
C ILE A 30 18.22 -18.63 4.74
N ASP A 31 17.20 -17.85 4.37
CA ASP A 31 16.73 -17.75 2.99
C ASP A 31 17.88 -17.37 2.04
N ARG A 32 18.65 -16.32 2.33
CA ARG A 32 19.81 -15.91 1.52
C ARG A 32 20.85 -17.00 1.32
N MET A 33 21.05 -17.87 2.32
CA MET A 33 22.01 -18.97 2.22
C MET A 33 21.51 -20.08 1.28
N PHE A 34 20.20 -20.29 1.19
CA PHE A 34 19.65 -21.47 0.54
C PHE A 34 18.82 -21.16 -0.72
N ARG A 35 18.29 -19.93 -0.90
CA ARG A 35 17.36 -19.60 -1.98
C ARG A 35 17.88 -19.93 -3.39
N CYS A 36 19.15 -19.61 -3.69
CA CYS A 36 19.74 -19.96 -4.98
C CYS A 36 19.92 -21.48 -5.17
N ARG A 37 20.22 -22.21 -4.07
CA ARG A 37 20.32 -23.66 -4.11
C ARG A 37 18.95 -24.32 -4.27
N MET A 38 17.95 -23.84 -3.55
CA MET A 38 16.57 -24.31 -3.66
C MET A 38 15.94 -23.98 -5.02
N ALA A 39 16.29 -22.84 -5.59
CA ALA A 39 15.82 -22.44 -6.91
C ALA A 39 16.21 -23.42 -8.02
N ARG A 40 17.24 -24.24 -7.85
CA ARG A 40 17.63 -25.28 -8.83
C ARG A 40 16.53 -26.30 -9.11
N TYR A 41 15.62 -26.50 -8.17
CA TYR A 41 14.49 -27.42 -8.29
C TYR A 41 13.21 -26.75 -8.83
N ILE A 42 13.27 -25.45 -9.16
CA ILE A 42 12.15 -24.65 -9.64
C ILE A 42 12.29 -24.46 -11.15
N ASP A 43 11.23 -24.72 -11.90
CA ASP A 43 11.24 -24.55 -13.36
C ASP A 43 11.01 -23.06 -13.75
N ARG A 44 10.14 -22.37 -13.03
CA ARG A 44 9.77 -20.97 -13.30
C ARG A 44 9.49 -20.22 -12.00
N ILE A 45 9.79 -18.94 -11.98
CA ILE A 45 9.37 -18.03 -10.92
C ILE A 45 8.28 -17.10 -11.47
N VAL A 46 7.14 -17.05 -10.79
CA VAL A 46 6.04 -16.14 -11.11
C VAL A 46 6.22 -14.88 -10.27
N THR A 47 6.22 -13.70 -10.89
CA THR A 47 6.50 -12.43 -10.20
C THR A 47 5.70 -11.28 -10.77
N PHE A 48 5.55 -10.20 -9.98
CA PHE A 48 4.98 -8.92 -10.41
C PHE A 48 6.05 -7.90 -10.80
N SER A 49 7.34 -8.21 -10.54
CA SER A 49 8.46 -7.37 -10.96
C SER A 49 8.75 -7.51 -12.45
N ASP A 50 9.56 -6.60 -12.97
CA ASP A 50 9.98 -6.60 -14.37
C ASP A 50 11.24 -7.46 -14.62
N ASP A 51 11.74 -8.15 -13.57
CA ASP A 51 12.90 -9.01 -13.66
C ASP A 51 12.62 -10.23 -14.55
N THR A 52 13.48 -10.47 -15.52
CA THR A 52 13.40 -11.62 -16.44
C THR A 52 13.99 -12.88 -15.84
N GLU A 53 14.79 -12.74 -14.77
CA GLU A 53 15.43 -13.82 -14.04
C GLU A 53 15.50 -13.51 -12.54
N ILE A 54 15.17 -14.47 -11.70
CA ILE A 54 15.30 -14.40 -10.24
C ILE A 54 15.98 -15.69 -9.75
N PHE A 55 17.04 -15.57 -8.95
CA PHE A 55 17.82 -16.69 -8.41
C PHE A 55 18.29 -17.68 -9.46
N GLY A 56 18.65 -17.23 -10.66
CA GLY A 56 19.08 -18.08 -11.78
C GLY A 56 17.93 -18.86 -12.45
N ARG A 57 16.67 -18.41 -12.28
CA ARG A 57 15.49 -19.01 -12.90
C ARG A 57 14.71 -18.01 -13.72
N PRO A 58 14.27 -18.40 -14.92
CA PRO A 58 13.47 -17.52 -15.75
C PRO A 58 12.11 -17.23 -15.09
N THR A 59 11.64 -16.00 -15.26
CA THR A 59 10.39 -15.54 -14.65
C THR A 59 9.22 -15.62 -15.62
N ILE A 60 8.03 -15.67 -15.04
CA ILE A 60 6.76 -15.40 -15.71
C ILE A 60 6.18 -14.18 -15.01
N ARG A 61 6.11 -13.07 -15.74
CA ARG A 61 5.51 -11.85 -15.22
C ARG A 61 4.00 -11.96 -15.25
N ILE A 62 3.41 -11.71 -14.10
CA ILE A 62 1.96 -11.58 -13.96
C ILE A 62 1.61 -10.24 -13.30
N SER A 63 0.35 -10.00 -13.12
CA SER A 63 -0.18 -8.84 -12.41
C SER A 63 -1.33 -9.27 -11.52
N ASN A 64 -1.59 -8.52 -10.45
CA ASN A 64 -2.77 -8.73 -9.63
C ASN A 64 -4.03 -8.64 -10.51
N GLY A 65 -4.87 -9.65 -10.44
CA GLY A 65 -6.22 -9.65 -11.02
C GLY A 65 -7.25 -9.25 -9.98
N ILE A 66 -8.34 -8.63 -10.41
CA ILE A 66 -9.52 -8.43 -9.59
C ILE A 66 -10.75 -8.93 -10.34
N ASP A 67 -11.75 -9.36 -9.62
CA ASP A 67 -13.07 -9.63 -10.18
C ASP A 67 -13.90 -8.35 -10.16
N PHE A 68 -13.97 -7.66 -11.29
CA PHE A 68 -14.76 -6.44 -11.44
C PHE A 68 -16.26 -6.64 -11.17
N ARG A 69 -16.77 -7.88 -11.21
CA ARG A 69 -18.18 -8.16 -10.89
C ARG A 69 -18.46 -8.12 -9.40
N SER A 70 -17.44 -8.33 -8.58
CA SER A 70 -17.54 -8.32 -7.11
C SER A 70 -17.32 -6.94 -6.50
N ILE A 71 -16.88 -5.94 -7.30
CA ILE A 71 -16.63 -4.59 -6.84
C ILE A 71 -17.82 -3.71 -7.22
N PRO A 72 -18.58 -3.19 -6.25
CA PRO A 72 -19.66 -2.26 -6.54
C PRO A 72 -19.07 -0.98 -7.15
N LEU A 73 -19.67 -0.52 -8.23
CA LEU A 73 -19.34 0.79 -8.77
C LEU A 73 -19.95 1.88 -7.89
N LYS A 74 -19.22 2.98 -7.73
CA LYS A 74 -19.69 4.15 -7.03
C LYS A 74 -20.98 4.66 -7.68
N THR A 75 -22.00 4.90 -6.84
CA THR A 75 -23.33 5.30 -7.32
C THR A 75 -23.47 6.81 -7.52
N GLN A 76 -22.68 7.60 -6.77
CA GLN A 76 -22.72 9.06 -6.84
C GLN A 76 -21.33 9.63 -7.12
N VAL A 77 -21.21 10.37 -8.21
CA VAL A 77 -20.05 11.23 -8.48
C VAL A 77 -20.34 12.59 -7.89
N HIS A 78 -19.60 12.97 -6.86
CA HIS A 78 -19.73 14.29 -6.26
C HIS A 78 -19.03 15.32 -7.14
N GLY A 79 -19.81 16.10 -7.88
CA GLY A 79 -19.29 17.16 -8.76
C GLY A 79 -18.99 18.48 -8.04
N ASP A 80 -18.71 18.45 -6.73
CA ASP A 80 -18.40 19.64 -5.96
C ASP A 80 -16.92 20.02 -6.11
N HIS A 81 -16.65 21.01 -6.92
CA HIS A 81 -15.30 21.54 -7.15
C HIS A 81 -14.69 22.25 -5.93
N HIS A 82 -15.45 22.48 -4.87
CA HIS A 82 -14.97 23.11 -3.64
C HIS A 82 -14.60 22.11 -2.54
N ASN A 83 -14.90 20.83 -2.71
CA ASN A 83 -14.58 19.78 -1.76
C ASN A 83 -13.90 18.59 -2.47
N LEU A 84 -12.77 18.16 -1.93
CA LEU A 84 -12.05 16.95 -2.37
C LEU A 84 -11.88 15.99 -1.20
N ARG A 85 -12.44 14.80 -1.31
CA ARG A 85 -12.42 13.76 -0.28
C ARG A 85 -11.48 12.64 -0.67
N LEU A 86 -10.40 12.51 0.12
CA LEU A 86 -9.34 11.53 -0.07
C LEU A 86 -9.55 10.35 0.88
N LEU A 87 -9.42 9.13 0.38
CA LEU A 87 -9.47 7.90 1.18
C LEU A 87 -8.21 7.08 0.99
N ALA A 88 -7.56 6.72 2.10
CA ALA A 88 -6.47 5.76 2.12
C ALA A 88 -6.92 4.50 2.85
N VAL A 89 -7.01 3.35 2.17
CA VAL A 89 -7.31 2.05 2.78
C VAL A 89 -6.05 1.22 2.84
N ALA A 90 -5.59 0.81 4.03
CA ALA A 90 -4.34 0.06 4.16
C ALA A 90 -4.23 -0.77 5.45
N ASN A 91 -3.50 -1.88 5.39
CA ASN A 91 -2.78 -2.40 6.55
C ASN A 91 -1.54 -1.52 6.72
N ILE A 92 -1.60 -0.58 7.68
CA ILE A 92 -0.71 0.58 7.77
C ILE A 92 0.72 0.18 8.07
N HIS A 93 1.63 0.52 7.15
CA HIS A 93 3.08 0.33 7.25
C HIS A 93 3.82 1.56 6.73
N PHE A 94 5.10 1.71 7.09
CA PHE A 94 5.95 2.86 6.71
C PHE A 94 6.05 3.10 5.19
N TRP A 95 5.92 2.05 4.38
CA TRP A 95 5.93 2.17 2.91
C TRP A 95 4.63 2.68 2.29
N HIS A 96 3.57 2.86 3.09
CA HIS A 96 2.38 3.53 2.57
C HIS A 96 2.59 5.03 2.40
N GLY A 97 3.49 5.63 3.19
CA GLY A 97 3.87 7.04 3.04
C GLY A 97 2.74 8.01 3.34
N LEU A 98 1.84 7.65 4.26
CA LEU A 98 0.69 8.49 4.63
C LEU A 98 1.12 9.75 5.41
N ASP A 99 2.27 9.71 6.07
CA ASP A 99 2.95 10.89 6.61
C ASP A 99 3.10 12.00 5.56
N ARG A 100 3.47 11.65 4.32
CA ARG A 100 3.63 12.62 3.22
C ARG A 100 2.31 13.28 2.81
N VAL A 101 1.19 12.56 2.92
CA VAL A 101 -0.14 13.15 2.65
C VAL A 101 -0.50 14.14 3.76
N ILE A 102 -0.25 13.77 5.02
CA ILE A 102 -0.52 14.63 6.17
C ILE A 102 0.35 15.90 6.12
N GLU A 103 1.66 15.75 5.79
CA GLU A 103 2.55 16.90 5.57
C GLU A 103 2.08 17.77 4.41
N GLY A 104 1.66 17.15 3.29
CA GLY A 104 1.12 17.87 2.15
C GLY A 104 -0.15 18.66 2.49
N LEU A 105 -1.03 18.11 3.34
CA LEU A 105 -2.20 18.85 3.84
C LEU A 105 -1.80 20.02 4.73
N ARG A 106 -0.81 19.87 5.62
CA ARG A 106 -0.27 20.98 6.41
C ARG A 106 0.18 22.12 5.49
N ASP A 107 0.98 21.81 4.48
CA ASP A 107 1.53 22.81 3.56
C ASP A 107 0.41 23.44 2.71
N TYR A 108 -0.57 22.66 2.30
CA TYR A 108 -1.75 23.12 1.59
C TYR A 108 -2.57 24.11 2.40
N TYR A 109 -2.86 23.82 3.67
CA TYR A 109 -3.63 24.68 4.55
C TYR A 109 -2.85 25.88 5.10
N ALA A 110 -1.51 25.85 5.05
CA ALA A 110 -0.67 26.99 5.36
C ALA A 110 -0.66 28.08 4.26
N ALA A 111 -1.16 27.78 3.06
CA ALA A 111 -1.24 28.68 1.92
C ALA A 111 -2.70 29.02 1.57
N PRO A 112 -2.97 30.12 0.84
CA PRO A 112 -4.31 30.39 0.32
C PRO A 112 -4.81 29.21 -0.54
N HIS A 113 -6.01 28.73 -0.27
CA HIS A 113 -6.61 27.58 -0.96
C HIS A 113 -8.06 27.86 -1.33
N GLN A 114 -8.55 27.21 -2.40
CA GLN A 114 -9.91 27.36 -2.91
C GLN A 114 -10.78 26.12 -2.66
N CYS A 115 -10.16 24.99 -2.39
CA CYS A 115 -10.83 23.71 -2.20
C CYS A 115 -10.62 23.21 -0.77
N ILE A 116 -11.65 22.66 -0.16
CA ILE A 116 -11.54 21.96 1.13
C ILE A 116 -11.13 20.51 0.83
N VAL A 117 -9.96 20.12 1.28
CA VAL A 117 -9.43 18.75 1.10
C VAL A 117 -9.58 17.98 2.41
N ARG A 118 -10.31 16.88 2.40
CA ARG A 118 -10.47 16.00 3.56
C ARG A 118 -9.82 14.64 3.32
N LEU A 119 -9.16 14.11 4.36
CA LEU A 119 -8.48 12.82 4.32
C LEU A 119 -9.06 11.89 5.37
N ARG A 120 -9.46 10.69 4.94
CA ARG A 120 -9.72 9.56 5.83
C ARG A 120 -8.69 8.46 5.64
N ILE A 121 -8.13 7.96 6.74
CA ILE A 121 -7.20 6.83 6.75
C ILE A 121 -7.93 5.66 7.40
N ALA A 122 -8.33 4.69 6.59
CA ALA A 122 -9.01 3.47 7.02
C ALA A 122 -8.02 2.31 7.09
N GLY A 123 -8.03 1.58 8.18
CA GLY A 123 -7.24 0.38 8.33
C GLY A 123 -6.63 0.20 9.70
N ASP A 124 -5.91 -0.90 9.85
CA ASP A 124 -5.13 -1.29 11.01
C ASP A 124 -3.67 -1.42 10.60
N GLY A 125 -2.77 -1.81 11.49
CA GLY A 125 -1.37 -2.05 11.16
C GLY A 125 -0.40 -1.78 12.30
N VAL A 126 0.70 -1.09 11.99
CA VAL A 126 1.73 -0.78 12.99
C VAL A 126 1.24 0.31 13.94
N GLU A 127 0.91 -0.05 15.17
CA GLU A 127 0.30 0.84 16.19
C GLU A 127 1.11 2.13 16.40
N THR A 128 2.44 2.03 16.43
CA THR A 128 3.31 3.21 16.59
C THR A 128 3.16 4.21 15.46
N LEU A 129 2.96 3.74 14.22
CA LEU A 129 2.71 4.61 13.06
C LEU A 129 1.31 5.22 13.10
N ILE A 130 0.31 4.45 13.52
CA ILE A 130 -1.06 4.96 13.69
C ILE A 130 -1.07 6.09 14.72
N ALA A 131 -0.41 5.88 15.85
CA ALA A 131 -0.27 6.89 16.90
C ALA A 131 0.53 8.13 16.41
N GLU A 132 1.55 7.92 15.57
CA GLU A 132 2.32 9.00 14.95
C GLU A 132 1.44 9.83 14.01
N TYR A 133 0.65 9.22 13.14
CA TYR A 133 -0.25 9.95 12.23
C TYR A 133 -1.30 10.78 12.99
N ARG A 134 -1.88 10.24 14.06
CA ARG A 134 -2.78 11.01 14.93
C ARG A 134 -2.07 12.21 15.54
N ARG A 135 -0.86 12.03 16.08
CA ARG A 135 -0.06 13.14 16.62
C ARG A 135 0.29 14.20 15.57
N MET A 136 0.61 13.79 14.33
CA MET A 136 0.87 14.72 13.24
C MET A 136 -0.37 15.54 12.90
N ILE A 137 -1.54 14.90 12.80
CA ILE A 137 -2.83 15.56 12.53
C ILE A 137 -3.11 16.61 13.60
N ASP A 138 -2.94 16.28 14.87
CA ASP A 138 -3.16 17.20 15.99
C ASP A 138 -2.12 18.34 15.99
N ALA A 139 -0.83 18.00 15.85
CA ALA A 139 0.27 18.98 15.87
C ALA A 139 0.19 20.00 14.72
N TYR A 140 -0.36 19.59 13.56
CA TYR A 140 -0.55 20.45 12.41
C TYR A 140 -1.92 21.15 12.37
N SER A 141 -2.74 21.00 13.44
CA SER A 141 -4.10 21.55 13.52
C SER A 141 -5.01 21.09 12.37
N LEU A 142 -4.85 19.84 11.94
CA LEU A 142 -5.60 19.25 10.82
C LEU A 142 -6.80 18.39 11.25
N ALA A 143 -7.20 18.41 12.53
CA ALA A 143 -8.27 17.55 13.06
C ALA A 143 -9.64 17.75 12.35
N GLU A 144 -9.89 18.92 11.76
CA GLU A 144 -11.08 19.18 10.96
C GLU A 144 -11.01 18.59 9.54
N TYR A 145 -9.78 18.30 9.05
CA TYR A 145 -9.51 17.92 7.67
C TYR A 145 -8.98 16.51 7.51
N ALA A 146 -8.42 15.91 8.54
CA ALA A 146 -7.81 14.57 8.47
C ALA A 146 -8.14 13.73 9.69
N GLU A 147 -8.47 12.45 9.48
CA GLU A 147 -8.77 11.52 10.56
C GLU A 147 -8.28 10.09 10.25
N VAL A 148 -7.86 9.36 11.30
CA VAL A 148 -7.59 7.92 11.24
C VAL A 148 -8.81 7.20 11.80
N ILE A 149 -9.66 6.69 10.91
CA ILE A 149 -10.96 6.10 11.23
C ILE A 149 -10.91 4.64 11.70
N GLY A 150 -9.71 4.03 11.69
CA GLY A 150 -9.52 2.62 12.05
C GLY A 150 -9.99 1.64 10.98
N PRO A 151 -10.01 0.32 11.29
CA PRO A 151 -10.37 -0.70 10.32
C PRO A 151 -11.83 -0.61 9.89
N ARG A 152 -12.08 -0.81 8.58
CA ARG A 152 -13.40 -0.87 7.96
C ARG A 152 -13.49 -2.11 7.10
N SER A 153 -14.67 -2.72 7.00
CA SER A 153 -14.94 -3.88 6.14
C SER A 153 -16.41 -3.94 5.74
N GLY A 154 -16.72 -4.67 4.65
CA GLY A 154 -18.10 -4.82 4.14
C GLY A 154 -18.78 -3.47 3.93
N ALA A 155 -20.03 -3.34 4.28
CA ALA A 155 -20.83 -2.12 4.06
C ALA A 155 -20.22 -0.86 4.69
N ALA A 156 -19.45 -0.97 5.78
CA ALA A 156 -18.78 0.17 6.37
C ALA A 156 -17.59 0.67 5.49
N LEU A 157 -16.92 -0.24 4.80
CA LEU A 157 -15.88 0.12 3.84
C LEU A 157 -16.50 0.66 2.54
N ASP A 158 -17.59 0.05 2.07
CA ASP A 158 -18.32 0.51 0.90
C ASP A 158 -18.81 1.96 1.08
N ALA A 159 -19.29 2.31 2.30
CA ALA A 159 -19.67 3.68 2.64
C ALA A 159 -18.50 4.68 2.56
N GLU A 160 -17.27 4.26 2.92
CA GLU A 160 -16.08 5.12 2.76
C GLU A 160 -15.72 5.30 1.28
N PHE A 161 -15.88 4.27 0.45
CA PHE A 161 -15.69 4.39 -1.00
C PHE A 161 -16.75 5.31 -1.64
N GLU A 162 -18.01 5.23 -1.22
CA GLU A 162 -19.04 6.17 -1.67
C GLU A 162 -18.75 7.62 -1.23
N TRP A 163 -18.21 7.80 -0.03
CA TRP A 163 -17.85 9.12 0.48
C TRP A 163 -16.66 9.75 -0.28
N CYS A 164 -15.63 8.99 -0.66
CA CYS A 164 -14.40 9.56 -1.21
C CYS A 164 -14.54 9.96 -2.68
N ASP A 165 -13.75 10.92 -3.13
CA ASP A 165 -13.62 11.30 -4.53
C ASP A 165 -12.36 10.69 -5.15
N MET A 166 -11.33 10.42 -4.33
CA MET A 166 -10.06 9.87 -4.78
C MET A 166 -9.45 8.91 -3.76
N GLY A 167 -9.03 7.74 -4.22
CA GLY A 167 -8.26 6.79 -3.44
C GLY A 167 -6.76 7.13 -3.41
N ILE A 168 -6.14 6.99 -2.23
CA ILE A 168 -4.70 7.22 -2.04
C ILE A 168 -3.94 5.91 -2.06
N ALA A 169 -3.08 5.75 -3.06
CA ALA A 169 -2.17 4.62 -3.18
C ALA A 169 -0.98 4.71 -2.21
N SER A 170 -0.05 3.75 -2.27
CA SER A 170 1.17 3.78 -1.47
C SER A 170 2.16 4.80 -2.03
N LEU A 171 2.50 5.83 -1.27
CA LEU A 171 3.39 6.93 -1.66
C LEU A 171 4.83 6.78 -1.14
N GLY A 172 5.11 5.74 -0.36
CA GLY A 172 6.41 5.51 0.29
C GLY A 172 7.13 4.22 -0.15
N ARG A 173 6.74 3.58 -1.25
CA ARG A 173 7.36 2.31 -1.69
C ARG A 173 8.85 2.41 -2.00
N HIS A 174 9.33 3.58 -2.40
CA HIS A 174 10.76 3.85 -2.57
C HIS A 174 11.56 3.60 -1.27
N ARG A 175 10.93 3.69 -0.08
CA ARG A 175 11.55 3.42 1.23
C ARG A 175 11.97 1.96 1.42
N ASN A 176 11.39 1.05 0.66
CA ASN A 176 11.78 -0.37 0.61
C ASN A 176 12.35 -0.80 -0.77
N GLY A 177 12.82 0.18 -1.57
CA GLY A 177 13.50 -0.08 -2.84
C GLY A 177 12.59 -0.45 -4.01
N ILE A 178 11.25 -0.29 -3.87
CA ILE A 178 10.28 -0.61 -4.92
C ILE A 178 9.92 0.67 -5.68
N THR A 179 10.18 0.68 -6.98
CA THR A 179 9.88 1.80 -7.87
C THR A 179 8.58 1.66 -8.66
N GLY A 180 8.12 0.41 -8.89
CA GLY A 180 6.86 0.11 -9.59
C GLY A 180 5.80 -0.40 -8.63
N ILE A 181 4.59 0.18 -8.65
CA ILE A 181 3.49 -0.19 -7.75
C ILE A 181 2.33 -0.76 -8.58
N LYS A 182 1.98 -2.03 -8.31
CA LYS A 182 0.84 -2.73 -8.95
C LYS A 182 0.01 -3.43 -7.89
N THR A 183 -0.44 -2.68 -6.86
CA THR A 183 -1.23 -3.24 -5.75
C THR A 183 -2.70 -3.45 -6.14
N LEU A 184 -3.37 -4.37 -5.46
CA LEU A 184 -4.81 -4.60 -5.63
C LEU A 184 -5.62 -3.33 -5.41
N LYS A 185 -5.33 -2.59 -4.33
CA LYS A 185 -6.05 -1.35 -4.00
C LYS A 185 -6.10 -0.33 -5.15
N ASN A 186 -5.03 -0.24 -5.98
CA ASN A 186 -5.00 0.66 -7.13
C ASN A 186 -5.96 0.24 -8.27
N ARG A 187 -6.56 -0.93 -8.15
CA ARG A 187 -7.54 -1.47 -9.09
C ARG A 187 -8.95 -1.49 -8.52
N GLU A 188 -9.05 -1.45 -7.19
CA GLU A 188 -10.30 -1.41 -6.44
C GLU A 188 -10.82 0.03 -6.28
N TYR A 189 -9.91 1.04 -6.29
CA TYR A 189 -10.24 2.46 -6.35
C TYR A 189 -10.72 2.86 -7.74
#